data_7c1dbb1c73a1544a6a89d0b2e92d35d9
#
_entry.id   7c1dbb1c73a1544a6a89d0b2e92d35d9
#
_cell.length_a   1.000
_cell.length_b   1.000
_cell.length_c   1.000
_cell.angle_alpha   90.00
_cell.angle_beta   90.00
_cell.angle_gamma   90.00
#
_symmetry.space_group_name_H-M   'P 1'
#
loop_
_entity.id
_entity.type
_entity.pdbx_description
1 polymer ?
#
loop_
_entity_poly.entity_id
_entity_poly.type
_entity_poly.pdbx_seq_one_letter_code
_entity_poly.pdbx_strand_id
1 'polypeptide(L)'
;MRAALLFVNAHQTFFTQDAIRVFLDRLDCRLTCSEAAFGSFLPRLSALLREHDTVFAISPAEGFPPARPVCAAPLFERLHIPIGPDGEPRGIRRLPVGDVEGYLLESRTQAICLLPDDARVLPAMLDQAAAPLCEKFSLTRRAV
;
A
#
# COMPACT_ATOMS: atom_id res chain seq x y z
N MET A 1 8.62 -9.49 -9.78
CA MET A 1 7.37 -9.07 -9.09
C MET A 1 6.49 -8.28 -10.05
N ARG A 2 5.23 -8.64 -10.13
CA ARG A 2 4.23 -7.87 -10.90
C ARG A 2 3.45 -7.02 -9.91
N ALA A 3 3.42 -5.73 -10.14
CA ALA A 3 2.81 -4.76 -9.22
C ALA A 3 1.65 -4.02 -9.88
N ALA A 4 0.59 -3.79 -9.11
CA ALA A 4 -0.53 -2.97 -9.51
C ALA A 4 -0.69 -1.78 -8.56
N LEU A 5 -1.15 -0.67 -9.10
CA LEU A 5 -1.47 0.53 -8.35
C LEU A 5 -2.98 0.78 -8.45
N LEU A 6 -3.64 0.81 -7.30
CA LEU A 6 -5.08 1.00 -7.21
C LEU A 6 -5.38 2.31 -6.50
N PHE A 7 -5.98 3.25 -7.22
CA PHE A 7 -6.45 4.50 -6.64
C PHE A 7 -7.89 4.36 -6.18
N VAL A 8 -8.15 4.73 -4.93
CA VAL A 8 -9.49 4.65 -4.34
C VAL A 8 -9.88 6.05 -3.84
N ASN A 9 -10.65 6.77 -4.62
CA ASN A 9 -11.05 8.16 -4.35
C ASN A 9 -9.85 9.08 -4.10
N ALA A 10 -8.72 8.82 -4.73
CA ALA A 10 -7.51 9.60 -4.56
C ALA A 10 -7.53 10.86 -5.43
N HIS A 11 -6.89 11.92 -4.96
CA HIS A 11 -6.84 13.23 -5.64
C HIS A 11 -5.45 13.59 -6.15
N GLN A 12 -4.39 13.06 -5.57
CA GLN A 12 -3.00 13.35 -5.97
C GLN A 12 -2.43 12.26 -6.88
N THR A 13 -3.25 11.74 -7.81
CA THR A 13 -2.92 10.55 -8.58
C THR A 13 -1.63 10.68 -9.39
N PHE A 14 -1.38 11.85 -9.98
CA PHE A 14 -0.18 12.07 -10.79
C PHE A 14 1.09 11.94 -9.94
N PHE A 15 1.16 12.66 -8.82
CA PHE A 15 2.35 12.66 -7.96
C PHE A 15 2.55 11.31 -7.28
N THR A 16 1.47 10.69 -6.86
CA THR A 16 1.50 9.38 -6.22
C THR A 16 1.97 8.30 -7.19
N GLN A 17 1.43 8.30 -8.40
CA GLN A 17 1.84 7.35 -9.44
C GLN A 17 3.32 7.51 -9.78
N ASP A 18 3.79 8.75 -9.89
CA ASP A 18 5.20 9.02 -10.19
C ASP A 18 6.12 8.49 -9.08
N ALA A 19 5.76 8.74 -7.81
CA ALA A 19 6.55 8.26 -6.68
C ALA A 19 6.65 6.73 -6.67
N ILE A 20 5.55 6.04 -6.92
CA ILE A 20 5.54 4.57 -6.94
C ILE A 20 6.28 4.04 -8.17
N ARG A 21 6.15 4.70 -9.33
CA ARG A 21 6.89 4.31 -10.52
C ARG A 21 8.40 4.40 -10.29
N VAL A 22 8.87 5.52 -9.72
CA VAL A 22 10.28 5.69 -9.39
C VAL A 22 10.75 4.60 -8.42
N PHE A 23 9.97 4.30 -7.40
CA PHE A 23 10.27 3.24 -6.45
C PHE A 23 10.39 1.88 -7.15
N LEU A 24 9.42 1.52 -7.99
CA LEU A 24 9.40 0.22 -8.67
C LEU A 24 10.49 0.10 -9.74
N ASP A 25 10.85 1.20 -10.40
CA ASP A 25 11.94 1.21 -11.37
C ASP A 25 13.26 0.80 -10.71
N ARG A 26 13.47 1.19 -9.46
CA ARG A 26 14.66 0.78 -8.69
C ARG A 26 14.64 -0.71 -8.34
N LEU A 27 13.49 -1.33 -8.38
CA LEU A 27 13.32 -2.77 -8.12
C LEU A 27 13.17 -3.57 -9.41
N ASP A 28 13.26 -2.92 -10.56
CA ASP A 28 13.12 -3.53 -11.88
C ASP A 28 11.75 -4.22 -12.06
N CYS A 29 10.70 -3.59 -11.58
CA CYS A 29 9.34 -4.13 -11.59
C CYS A 29 8.41 -3.36 -12.51
N ARG A 30 7.43 -4.07 -13.08
CA ARG A 30 6.40 -3.47 -13.94
C ARG A 30 5.21 -3.04 -13.10
N LEU A 31 4.55 -1.96 -13.52
CA LEU A 31 3.39 -1.38 -12.87
C LEU A 31 2.18 -1.38 -13.80
N THR A 32 1.06 -1.85 -13.30
CA THR A 32 -0.27 -1.70 -13.92
C THR A 32 -1.12 -0.78 -13.04
N CYS A 33 -1.78 0.19 -13.65
CA CYS A 33 -2.62 1.14 -12.91
C CYS A 33 -4.11 0.81 -13.06
N SER A 34 -4.88 1.12 -12.01
CA SER A 34 -6.33 0.95 -11.99
C SER A 34 -6.95 2.02 -11.09
N GLU A 35 -8.24 2.29 -11.27
CA GLU A 35 -8.98 3.22 -10.45
C GLU A 35 -10.25 2.56 -9.93
N ALA A 36 -10.69 2.96 -8.73
CA ALA A 36 -11.93 2.48 -8.15
C ALA A 36 -12.54 3.51 -7.21
N ALA A 37 -13.85 3.51 -7.07
CA ALA A 37 -14.53 4.19 -5.99
C ALA A 37 -14.44 3.35 -4.72
N PHE A 38 -14.61 3.99 -3.55
CA PHE A 38 -14.47 3.31 -2.26
C PHE A 38 -15.34 2.06 -2.15
N GLY A 39 -16.59 2.12 -2.63
CA GLY A 39 -17.51 0.96 -2.59
C GLY A 39 -17.08 -0.20 -3.48
N SER A 40 -16.16 0.01 -4.44
CA SER A 40 -15.63 -1.01 -5.34
C SER A 40 -14.23 -1.48 -4.96
N PHE A 41 -13.70 -1.02 -3.84
CA PHE A 41 -12.32 -1.29 -3.43
C PHE A 41 -12.04 -2.79 -3.28
N LEU A 42 -12.81 -3.49 -2.46
CA LEU A 42 -12.54 -4.91 -2.18
C LEU A 42 -12.65 -5.81 -3.42
N PRO A 43 -13.71 -5.69 -4.26
CA PRO A 43 -13.77 -6.45 -5.51
C PRO A 43 -12.62 -6.13 -6.46
N ARG A 44 -12.24 -4.86 -6.59
CA ARG A 44 -11.13 -4.45 -7.47
C ARG A 44 -9.80 -4.97 -6.96
N LEU A 45 -9.56 -4.89 -5.66
CA LEU A 45 -8.36 -5.44 -5.03
C LEU A 45 -8.24 -6.93 -5.28
N SER A 46 -9.34 -7.67 -5.07
CA SER A 46 -9.37 -9.11 -5.31
C SER A 46 -9.04 -9.45 -6.77
N ALA A 47 -9.59 -8.69 -7.72
CA ALA A 47 -9.32 -8.90 -9.14
C ALA A 47 -7.85 -8.66 -9.47
N LEU A 48 -7.26 -7.59 -8.95
CA LEU A 48 -5.84 -7.28 -9.18
C LEU A 48 -4.90 -8.32 -8.57
N LEU A 49 -5.23 -8.86 -7.40
CA LEU A 49 -4.43 -9.88 -6.74
C LEU A 49 -4.38 -11.20 -7.50
N ARG A 50 -5.34 -11.48 -8.38
CA ARG A 50 -5.30 -12.67 -9.24
C ARG A 50 -4.19 -12.61 -10.28
N GLU A 51 -3.75 -11.42 -10.66
CA GLU A 51 -2.79 -11.20 -11.75
C GLU A 51 -1.50 -10.53 -11.31
N HIS A 52 -1.42 -10.11 -10.05
CA HIS A 52 -0.28 -9.35 -9.54
C HIS A 52 0.22 -9.93 -8.23
N ASP A 53 1.50 -9.73 -7.97
CA ASP A 53 2.15 -10.17 -6.73
C ASP A 53 1.96 -9.15 -5.61
N THR A 54 1.93 -7.87 -5.97
CA THR A 54 1.78 -6.77 -5.01
C THR A 54 0.79 -5.74 -5.55
N VAL A 55 -0.09 -5.26 -4.68
CA VAL A 55 -0.99 -4.16 -4.97
C VAL A 55 -0.69 -3.00 -4.01
N PHE A 56 -0.44 -1.82 -4.59
CA PHE A 56 -0.34 -0.56 -3.84
C PHE A 56 -1.69 0.13 -3.93
N ALA A 57 -2.39 0.22 -2.81
CA ALA A 57 -3.70 0.87 -2.75
C ALA A 57 -3.56 2.25 -2.09
N ILE A 58 -3.98 3.27 -2.82
CA ILE A 58 -3.88 4.67 -2.40
C ILE A 58 -5.26 5.20 -2.12
N SER A 59 -5.47 5.74 -0.92
CA SER A 59 -6.74 6.35 -0.53
C SER A 59 -6.50 7.51 0.44
N PRO A 60 -7.48 8.45 0.56
CA PRO A 60 -7.34 9.55 1.51
C PRO A 60 -7.10 9.05 2.93
N ALA A 61 -6.25 9.74 3.68
CA ALA A 61 -6.02 9.43 5.09
C ALA A 61 -6.99 10.23 5.96
N GLU A 62 -7.55 9.57 6.96
CA GLU A 62 -8.53 10.16 7.88
C GLU A 62 -8.28 9.68 9.31
N GLY A 63 -8.90 10.37 10.26
CA GLY A 63 -8.88 10.00 11.67
C GLY A 63 -7.91 10.84 12.49
N PHE A 64 -7.94 10.63 13.81
CA PHE A 64 -7.00 11.25 14.73
C PHE A 64 -5.59 10.71 14.46
N PRO A 65 -4.54 11.48 14.80
CA PRO A 65 -3.19 10.99 14.60
C PRO A 65 -2.91 9.65 15.30
N PRO A 66 -2.33 8.67 14.63
CA PRO A 66 -1.98 8.74 13.21
C PRO A 66 -3.19 8.59 12.29
N ALA A 67 -3.29 9.48 11.28
CA ALA A 67 -4.29 9.34 10.23
C ALA A 67 -3.99 8.09 9.39
N ARG A 68 -5.04 7.43 8.89
CA ARG A 68 -4.92 6.14 8.20
C ARG A 68 -5.65 6.16 6.87
N PRO A 69 -5.15 5.45 5.85
CA PRO A 69 -5.91 5.31 4.61
C PRO A 69 -7.30 4.77 4.87
N VAL A 70 -8.33 5.36 4.26
CA VAL A 70 -9.72 4.94 4.49
C VAL A 70 -9.99 3.51 4.05
N CYS A 71 -9.16 2.95 3.16
CA CYS A 71 -9.26 1.56 2.74
C CYS A 71 -8.84 0.56 3.82
N ALA A 72 -8.13 1.00 4.85
CA ALA A 72 -7.57 0.09 5.85
C ALA A 72 -8.66 -0.63 6.65
N ALA A 73 -9.65 0.11 7.18
CA ALA A 73 -10.69 -0.47 8.02
C ALA A 73 -11.49 -1.58 7.31
N PRO A 74 -12.05 -1.35 6.09
CA PRO A 74 -12.79 -2.41 5.41
C PRO A 74 -11.92 -3.62 5.05
N LEU A 75 -10.65 -3.41 4.73
CA LEU A 75 -9.76 -4.52 4.43
C LEU A 75 -9.42 -5.32 5.69
N PHE A 76 -9.13 -4.66 6.81
CA PHE A 76 -8.86 -5.34 8.06
C PHE A 76 -10.07 -6.18 8.52
N GLU A 77 -11.27 -5.63 8.37
CA GLU A 77 -12.49 -6.35 8.69
C GLU A 77 -12.67 -7.58 7.79
N ARG A 78 -12.46 -7.41 6.49
CA ARG A 78 -12.60 -8.51 5.51
C ARG A 78 -11.61 -9.65 5.78
N LEU A 79 -10.39 -9.31 6.19
CA LEU A 79 -9.32 -10.28 6.45
C LEU A 79 -9.30 -10.75 7.91
N HIS A 80 -10.23 -10.26 8.73
CA HIS A 80 -10.30 -10.60 10.16
C HIS A 80 -8.99 -10.28 10.90
N ILE A 81 -8.38 -9.13 10.58
CA ILE A 81 -7.16 -8.68 11.26
C ILE A 81 -7.51 -8.28 12.69
N PRO A 82 -6.89 -8.89 13.73
CA PRO A 82 -7.16 -8.51 15.11
C PRO A 82 -6.68 -7.08 15.38
N ILE A 83 -7.49 -6.33 16.15
CA ILE A 83 -7.11 -4.99 16.63
C ILE A 83 -6.77 -5.12 18.11
N GLY A 84 -5.58 -4.66 18.49
CA GLY A 84 -5.13 -4.72 19.87
C GLY A 84 -5.78 -3.68 20.78
N PRO A 85 -5.53 -3.74 22.10
CA PRO A 85 -6.08 -2.77 23.05
C PRO A 85 -5.65 -1.32 22.78
N ASP A 86 -4.52 -1.14 22.09
CA ASP A 86 -4.01 0.17 21.70
C ASP A 86 -4.67 0.71 20.41
N GLY A 87 -5.65 -0.01 19.84
CA GLY A 87 -6.29 0.35 18.58
C GLY A 87 -5.49 0.01 17.33
N GLU A 88 -4.36 -0.67 17.48
CA GLU A 88 -3.47 -0.99 16.37
C GLU A 88 -3.72 -2.41 15.83
N PRO A 89 -3.61 -2.59 14.50
CA PRO A 89 -3.76 -3.91 13.89
C PRO A 89 -2.59 -4.83 14.26
N ARG A 90 -2.88 -6.11 14.44
CA ARG A 90 -1.89 -7.12 14.79
C ARG A 90 -1.49 -7.93 13.55
N GLY A 91 -0.23 -8.34 13.51
CA GLY A 91 0.26 -9.23 12.46
C GLY A 91 0.52 -8.56 11.11
N ILE A 92 0.47 -7.25 11.04
CA ILE A 92 0.81 -6.50 9.84
C ILE A 92 1.89 -5.45 10.15
N ARG A 93 2.61 -5.05 9.12
CA ARG A 93 3.69 -4.07 9.25
C ARG A 93 3.13 -2.66 9.13
N ARG A 94 3.44 -1.81 10.10
CA ARG A 94 3.07 -0.40 10.07
C ARG A 94 4.15 0.40 9.39
N LEU A 95 3.73 1.43 8.62
CA LEU A 95 4.63 2.34 7.91
C LEU A 95 4.36 3.77 8.39
N PRO A 96 4.86 4.14 9.58
CA PRO A 96 4.56 5.47 10.13
C PRO A 96 5.46 6.56 9.54
N VAL A 97 4.87 7.71 9.21
CA VAL A 97 5.59 8.91 8.80
C VAL A 97 4.86 10.11 9.42
N GLY A 98 5.44 10.75 10.43
CA GLY A 98 4.80 11.86 11.12
C GLY A 98 3.46 11.45 11.73
N ASP A 99 2.41 12.19 11.40
CA ASP A 99 1.05 11.96 11.91
C ASP A 99 0.20 11.03 11.02
N VAL A 100 0.82 10.36 10.07
CA VAL A 100 0.14 9.49 9.12
C VAL A 100 0.79 8.12 9.13
N GLU A 101 0.03 7.06 8.92
CA GLU A 101 0.63 5.74 8.75
C GLU A 101 -0.02 4.99 7.60
N GLY A 102 0.82 4.20 6.90
CA GLY A 102 0.38 3.20 5.95
C GLY A 102 0.57 1.81 6.53
N TYR A 103 0.29 0.79 5.72
CA TYR A 103 0.39 -0.60 6.16
C TYR A 103 0.90 -1.49 5.04
N LEU A 104 1.68 -2.49 5.42
CA LEU A 104 2.11 -3.56 4.51
C LEU A 104 1.57 -4.88 5.06
N LEU A 105 0.68 -5.51 4.30
CA LEU A 105 0.11 -6.81 4.60
C LEU A 105 0.75 -7.84 3.69
N GLU A 106 1.14 -8.97 4.25
CA GLU A 106 1.81 -10.03 3.48
C GLU A 106 1.11 -11.36 3.70
N SER A 107 0.89 -12.09 2.60
CA SER A 107 0.59 -13.52 2.60
C SER A 107 1.86 -14.29 2.22
N ARG A 108 1.76 -15.59 1.99
CA ARG A 108 2.93 -16.38 1.59
C ARG A 108 3.50 -15.94 0.24
N THR A 109 2.64 -15.49 -0.67
CA THR A 109 3.03 -15.23 -2.06
C THR A 109 2.71 -13.81 -2.54
N GLN A 110 1.96 -13.03 -1.77
CA GLN A 110 1.49 -11.71 -2.21
C GLN A 110 1.65 -10.68 -1.10
N ALA A 111 1.56 -9.41 -1.49
CA ALA A 111 1.60 -8.28 -0.57
C ALA A 111 0.58 -7.22 -0.96
N ILE A 112 0.04 -6.52 0.03
CA ILE A 112 -0.83 -5.36 -0.15
C ILE A 112 -0.21 -4.22 0.63
N CYS A 113 0.06 -3.11 -0.05
CA CYS A 113 0.59 -1.91 0.58
C CYS A 113 -0.49 -0.83 0.57
N LEU A 114 -1.01 -0.48 1.76
CA LEU A 114 -2.03 0.56 1.91
C LEU A 114 -1.33 1.87 2.23
N LEU A 115 -1.51 2.86 1.37
CA LEU A 115 -0.81 4.14 1.46
C LEU A 115 -1.81 5.30 1.45
N PRO A 116 -1.49 6.40 2.18
CA PRO A 116 -2.32 7.60 2.13
C PRO A 116 -2.12 8.34 0.81
N ASP A 117 -3.15 9.08 0.40
CA ASP A 117 -3.09 9.96 -0.76
C ASP A 117 -2.37 11.27 -0.40
N ASP A 118 -1.08 11.15 -0.11
CA ASP A 118 -0.22 12.28 0.27
C ASP A 118 1.19 12.04 -0.28
N ALA A 119 1.49 12.71 -1.39
CA ALA A 119 2.77 12.56 -2.07
C ALA A 119 3.98 12.95 -1.21
N ARG A 120 3.78 13.76 -0.18
CA ARG A 120 4.89 14.22 0.69
C ARG A 120 5.42 13.09 1.57
N VAL A 121 4.57 12.15 1.99
CA VAL A 121 4.96 11.06 2.90
C VAL A 121 5.30 9.76 2.16
N LEU A 122 4.91 9.65 0.89
CA LEU A 122 5.08 8.40 0.14
C LEU A 122 6.53 7.93 0.01
N PRO A 123 7.50 8.78 -0.33
CA PRO A 123 8.89 8.31 -0.45
C PRO A 123 9.40 7.66 0.83
N ALA A 124 9.10 8.23 1.99
CA ALA A 124 9.53 7.69 3.27
C ALA A 124 8.80 6.37 3.60
N MET A 125 7.50 6.28 3.30
CA MET A 125 6.75 5.04 3.50
C MET A 125 7.25 3.92 2.58
N LEU A 126 7.51 4.23 1.32
CA LEU A 126 8.04 3.26 0.36
C LEU A 126 9.44 2.78 0.76
N ASP A 127 10.26 3.66 1.32
CA ASP A 127 11.56 3.26 1.86
C ASP A 127 11.40 2.23 2.98
N GLN A 128 10.40 2.37 3.83
CA GLN A 128 10.12 1.40 4.89
C GLN A 128 9.63 0.06 4.34
N ALA A 129 8.90 0.07 3.23
CA ALA A 129 8.39 -1.12 2.58
C ALA A 129 9.44 -1.85 1.73
N ALA A 130 10.51 -1.16 1.34
CA ALA A 130 11.50 -1.68 0.39
C ALA A 130 12.16 -2.98 0.86
N ALA A 131 12.68 -3.01 2.08
CA ALA A 131 13.38 -4.19 2.59
C ALA A 131 12.46 -5.42 2.68
N PRO A 132 11.26 -5.33 3.27
CA PRO A 132 10.33 -6.47 3.28
C PRO A 132 9.95 -6.97 1.89
N LEU A 133 9.72 -6.07 0.94
CA LEU A 133 9.35 -6.46 -0.42
C LEU A 133 10.53 -7.11 -1.16
N CYS A 134 11.73 -6.55 -1.01
CA CYS A 134 12.93 -7.13 -1.62
C CYS A 134 13.20 -8.53 -1.07
N GLU A 135 13.07 -8.73 0.23
CA GLU A 135 13.26 -10.02 0.86
C GLU A 135 12.22 -11.03 0.36
N LYS A 136 10.94 -10.63 0.35
CA LYS A 136 9.84 -11.51 -0.03
C LYS A 136 9.92 -11.99 -1.49
N PHE A 137 10.24 -11.07 -2.41
CA PHE A 137 10.22 -11.34 -3.85
C PHE A 137 11.62 -11.50 -4.44
N SER A 138 12.65 -11.60 -3.61
CA SER A 138 14.04 -11.77 -4.04
C SER A 138 14.48 -10.67 -5.01
N LEU A 139 14.16 -9.43 -4.68
CA LEU A 139 14.50 -8.26 -5.48
C LEU A 139 15.78 -7.61 -4.99
N THR A 140 16.50 -6.94 -5.91
CA THR A 140 17.66 -6.14 -5.57
C THR A 140 17.33 -4.67 -5.80
N ARG A 141 17.46 -3.86 -4.74
CA ARG A 141 17.22 -2.42 -4.83
C ARG A 141 18.43 -1.74 -5.47
N ARG A 142 18.23 -1.09 -6.61
CA ARG A 142 19.31 -0.35 -7.27
C ARG A 142 19.59 0.97 -6.52
N ALA A 143 20.86 1.31 -6.42
CA ALA A 143 21.29 2.60 -5.88
C ALA A 143 20.83 3.73 -6.81
N VAL A 144 20.62 4.90 -6.22
CA VAL A 144 20.23 6.09 -6.97
C VAL A 144 21.44 6.65 -7.71
#